data_9766d697db30b34a887978e144da7439
#
_entry.id   9766d697db30b34a887978e144da7439
#
_cell.length_a   1.000
_cell.length_b   1.000
_cell.length_c   1.000
_cell.angle_alpha   90.00
_cell.angle_beta   90.00
_cell.angle_gamma   90.00
#
_symmetry.space_group_name_H-M   'P 1'
#
loop_
_entity.id
_entity.type
_entity.pdbx_description
1 polymer ?
#
loop_
_entity_poly.entity_id
_entity_poly.type
_entity_poly.pdbx_seq_one_letter_code
_entity_poly.pdbx_strand_id
1 'polypeptide(L)'
;MLQKSEQTPYPTIKIYFLNIFRHCILLPVFVFFSTLAFAQPISFSGTVIDGHTKEPVAYASVYFARSGVGKSTDSAGNFSFTLSNFKDDTLKVSFIGFEIYKIPITHLQNNQTLNIQLERGTAKGEVIIKAKWNRGLFLWKKIMSKKKQYNRYDLGNFSYEAYNKLEIDIKNFNTDKAKRNFLLKNFTFIFDNMDSTSEAAPFLPAYLIESLSDYAYQKNPKKFYENIKASQTKGFNNESFSKLLGVMNQNVSIYSNFVNVMDKDFVSPFNDNADAYYIFTVPDTQVVNGAKQYHFVFRPKRAGQNTFEGDAWVTEKTFQIRKISMYLGKEANINFIDRISVFQEYIPINDSVIFLNRDKFFADFRVLGKNSLTLIGRKTTSYKDIVINSDSLTNTFKEQRIEEVVKTEKSVVKNSDSAWANLRHDTLSRNDKAIYTTIDKLMEMPKFQKLQTNLKFLVGGYRNIGKLEIGPWFNWVSADTVQGTRLRFDLGTNKKLFK
;
A
#
# COMPACT_ATOMS: atom_id res chain seq x y z
N MET A 1 56.66 95.73 42.87
CA MET A 1 55.22 95.78 43.02
C MET A 1 54.61 95.24 41.74
N LEU A 2 54.34 93.99 41.67
CA LEU A 2 53.64 93.36 40.50
C LEU A 2 52.78 92.29 41.00
N GLN A 3 51.47 92.45 40.76
CA GLN A 3 50.38 91.54 41.11
C GLN A 3 50.41 90.33 40.17
N LYS A 4 50.40 89.13 40.73
CA LYS A 4 50.15 87.85 40.04
C LYS A 4 48.63 87.71 39.85
N SER A 5 48.18 87.47 38.66
CA SER A 5 46.84 87.09 38.37
C SER A 5 46.76 85.50 38.35
N GLU A 6 45.94 84.93 39.19
CA GLU A 6 45.64 83.50 39.24
C GLU A 6 44.72 83.12 38.11
N GLN A 7 45.10 82.10 37.34
CA GLN A 7 44.20 81.43 36.39
C GLN A 7 43.54 80.27 37.09
N THR A 8 42.24 80.27 37.13
CA THR A 8 41.41 79.18 37.61
C THR A 8 41.26 78.07 36.50
N PRO A 9 41.37 76.81 36.81
CA PRO A 9 41.17 75.75 35.84
C PRO A 9 39.68 75.49 35.59
N TYR A 10 39.28 75.49 34.33
CA TYR A 10 37.91 75.06 33.94
C TYR A 10 37.73 73.54 34.11
N PRO A 11 36.61 73.07 34.66
CA PRO A 11 36.45 71.67 34.97
C PRO A 11 35.91 70.87 33.81
N THR A 12 36.41 69.76 33.71
CA THR A 12 36.05 68.39 33.23
C THR A 12 34.61 68.08 32.84
N ILE A 13 33.74 69.01 32.42
CA ILE A 13 32.36 68.73 32.05
C ILE A 13 32.22 68.09 30.64
N LYS A 14 33.18 68.31 29.73
CA LYS A 14 33.16 67.78 28.37
C LYS A 14 33.33 66.24 28.31
N ILE A 15 34.03 65.62 29.24
CA ILE A 15 34.27 64.19 29.24
C ILE A 15 33.05 63.37 29.72
N TYR A 16 32.24 63.92 30.61
CA TYR A 16 31.02 63.25 31.06
C TYR A 16 29.90 63.23 29.98
N PHE A 17 29.76 64.30 29.21
CA PHE A 17 28.81 64.34 28.12
C PHE A 17 29.12 63.35 26.98
N LEU A 18 30.40 63.16 26.66
CA LEU A 18 30.84 62.23 25.63
C LEU A 18 30.59 60.76 26.02
N ASN A 19 30.80 60.43 27.31
CA ASN A 19 30.52 59.08 27.84
C ASN A 19 29.03 58.76 27.92
N ILE A 20 28.19 59.72 28.35
CA ILE A 20 26.73 59.53 28.41
C ILE A 20 26.16 59.38 26.98
N PHE A 21 26.62 60.15 25.99
CA PHE A 21 26.20 60.04 24.62
C PHE A 21 26.59 58.71 23.96
N ARG A 22 27.78 58.21 24.32
CA ARG A 22 28.27 56.88 23.87
C ARG A 22 27.49 55.73 24.46
N HIS A 23 27.03 55.80 25.71
CA HIS A 23 26.16 54.79 26.32
C HIS A 23 24.73 54.89 25.85
N CYS A 24 24.18 56.07 25.61
CA CYS A 24 22.86 56.29 25.02
C CYS A 24 22.71 55.79 23.58
N ILE A 25 23.79 55.76 22.81
CA ILE A 25 23.77 55.21 21.43
C ILE A 25 24.06 53.72 21.41
N LEU A 26 24.93 53.19 22.29
CA LEU A 26 25.25 51.76 22.35
C LEU A 26 24.11 50.91 22.92
N LEU A 27 23.31 51.45 23.85
CA LEU A 27 22.20 50.72 24.45
C LEU A 27 21.06 50.43 23.42
N PRO A 28 20.57 51.38 22.60
CA PRO A 28 19.54 51.04 21.60
C PRO A 28 20.09 50.21 20.47
N VAL A 29 21.38 50.27 20.11
CA VAL A 29 22.02 49.40 19.12
C VAL A 29 22.09 47.98 19.64
N PHE A 30 22.40 47.78 20.92
CA PHE A 30 22.42 46.43 21.54
C PHE A 30 21.00 45.84 21.70
N VAL A 31 20.00 46.69 21.99
CA VAL A 31 18.58 46.26 22.04
C VAL A 31 18.08 45.98 20.62
N PHE A 32 18.50 46.72 19.61
CA PHE A 32 18.11 46.46 18.21
C PHE A 32 18.75 45.16 17.68
N PHE A 33 19.96 44.79 18.09
CA PHE A 33 20.60 43.55 17.74
C PHE A 33 20.02 42.35 18.50
N SER A 34 19.51 42.52 19.72
CA SER A 34 18.88 41.45 20.50
C SER A 34 17.46 41.09 19.98
N THR A 35 16.80 41.95 19.24
CA THR A 35 15.51 41.67 18.59
C THR A 35 15.63 40.86 17.28
N LEU A 36 16.86 40.66 16.79
CA LEU A 36 17.14 39.79 15.63
C LEU A 36 17.41 38.31 16.01
N ALA A 37 16.98 37.90 17.19
CA ALA A 37 16.93 36.47 17.54
C ALA A 37 15.85 35.79 16.69
N PHE A 38 16.17 35.52 15.44
CA PHE A 38 15.35 34.63 14.60
C PHE A 38 15.24 33.29 15.31
N ALA A 39 14.04 32.89 15.59
CA ALA A 39 13.79 31.53 16.03
C ALA A 39 14.40 30.57 15.01
N GLN A 40 15.43 29.83 15.43
CA GLN A 40 16.11 28.90 14.54
C GLN A 40 15.09 27.83 14.08
N PRO A 41 14.99 27.55 12.78
CA PRO A 41 14.09 26.52 12.32
C PRO A 41 14.54 25.15 12.89
N ILE A 42 13.59 24.39 13.39
CA ILE A 42 13.82 23.00 13.82
C ILE A 42 13.65 22.11 12.59
N SER A 43 14.68 21.37 12.26
CA SER A 43 14.65 20.34 11.22
C SER A 43 14.63 18.95 11.86
N PHE A 44 13.81 18.07 11.35
CA PHE A 44 13.83 16.65 11.69
C PHE A 44 13.39 15.82 10.50
N SER A 45 13.85 14.60 10.48
CA SER A 45 13.52 13.61 9.45
C SER A 45 13.19 12.28 10.10
N GLY A 46 12.70 11.34 9.31
CA GLY A 46 12.44 10.02 9.86
C GLY A 46 11.93 9.05 8.82
N THR A 47 11.71 7.83 9.30
CA THR A 47 11.13 6.74 8.52
C THR A 47 9.90 6.21 9.25
N VAL A 48 8.86 5.92 8.50
CA VAL A 48 7.64 5.27 9.01
C VAL A 48 7.64 3.83 8.54
N ILE A 49 7.50 2.90 9.48
CA ILE A 49 7.45 1.46 9.22
C ILE A 49 6.21 0.83 9.86
N ASP A 50 5.76 -0.27 9.30
CA ASP A 50 4.76 -1.15 9.91
C ASP A 50 5.39 -1.82 11.14
N GLY A 51 4.82 -1.64 12.32
CA GLY A 51 5.31 -2.19 13.58
C GLY A 51 5.38 -3.73 13.56
N HIS A 52 4.54 -4.38 12.75
CA HIS A 52 4.45 -5.83 12.65
C HIS A 52 5.36 -6.41 11.54
N THR A 53 5.26 -5.86 10.32
CA THR A 53 6.03 -6.37 9.17
C THR A 53 7.42 -5.75 9.03
N LYS A 54 7.68 -4.64 9.74
CA LYS A 54 8.88 -3.82 9.62
C LYS A 54 9.13 -3.24 8.21
N GLU A 55 8.15 -3.39 7.31
CA GLU A 55 8.21 -2.79 5.98
C GLU A 55 8.00 -1.27 6.05
N PRO A 56 8.66 -0.49 5.17
CA PRO A 56 8.40 0.92 5.05
C PRO A 56 6.93 1.21 4.70
N VAL A 57 6.31 2.12 5.42
CA VAL A 57 4.95 2.58 5.10
C VAL A 57 5.06 3.79 4.16
N ALA A 58 5.03 3.48 2.87
CA ALA A 58 5.02 4.50 1.83
C ALA A 58 3.72 5.33 1.87
N TYR A 59 3.85 6.64 1.66
CA TYR A 59 2.73 7.58 1.57
C TYR A 59 1.88 7.69 2.84
N ALA A 60 2.43 7.36 4.01
CA ALA A 60 1.83 7.69 5.28
C ALA A 60 1.69 9.22 5.43
N SER A 61 0.60 9.67 6.01
CA SER A 61 0.41 11.09 6.28
C SER A 61 1.14 11.47 7.58
N VAL A 62 2.10 12.38 7.47
CA VAL A 62 2.85 12.96 8.59
C VAL A 62 2.47 14.42 8.68
N TYR A 63 1.79 14.84 9.77
CA TYR A 63 1.22 16.18 9.88
C TYR A 63 1.17 16.68 11.32
N PHE A 64 1.14 18.00 11.47
CA PHE A 64 0.98 18.67 12.75
C PHE A 64 -0.48 18.97 13.01
N ALA A 65 -0.97 18.53 14.16
CA ALA A 65 -2.39 18.55 14.49
C ALA A 65 -3.00 19.95 14.56
N ARG A 66 -2.25 20.94 15.04
CA ARG A 66 -2.73 22.31 15.25
C ARG A 66 -2.46 23.21 14.04
N SER A 67 -1.24 23.17 13.52
CA SER A 67 -0.84 24.00 12.37
C SER A 67 -1.36 23.46 11.05
N GLY A 68 -1.67 22.16 10.96
CA GLY A 68 -2.11 21.53 9.74
C GLY A 68 -1.02 21.34 8.69
N VAL A 69 0.24 21.69 9.01
CA VAL A 69 1.36 21.46 8.11
C VAL A 69 1.64 19.97 8.05
N GLY A 70 1.64 19.40 6.85
CA GLY A 70 1.83 17.96 6.68
C GLY A 70 2.37 17.60 5.32
N LYS A 71 3.00 16.43 5.24
CA LYS A 71 3.50 15.79 4.03
C LYS A 71 3.18 14.30 4.07
N SER A 72 3.23 13.64 2.93
CA SER A 72 3.25 12.17 2.87
C SER A 72 4.69 11.69 2.87
N THR A 73 4.93 10.48 3.44
CA THR A 73 6.21 9.79 3.27
C THR A 73 6.45 9.43 1.80
N ASP A 74 7.70 9.28 1.41
CA ASP A 74 8.08 8.79 0.08
C ASP A 74 7.84 7.27 -0.08
N SER A 75 8.25 6.69 -1.21
CA SER A 75 8.10 5.24 -1.48
C SER A 75 8.89 4.35 -0.51
N ALA A 76 9.95 4.88 0.10
CA ALA A 76 10.76 4.21 1.11
C ALA A 76 10.32 4.53 2.55
N GLY A 77 9.17 5.18 2.73
CA GLY A 77 8.63 5.55 4.05
C GLY A 77 9.30 6.74 4.71
N ASN A 78 10.19 7.48 4.02
CA ASN A 78 10.93 8.60 4.61
C ASN A 78 10.13 9.90 4.56
N PHE A 79 10.37 10.76 5.54
CA PHE A 79 9.85 12.12 5.58
C PHE A 79 10.87 13.09 6.14
N SER A 80 10.72 14.38 5.83
CA SER A 80 11.53 15.46 6.40
C SER A 80 10.70 16.74 6.54
N PHE A 81 10.92 17.45 7.64
CA PHE A 81 10.30 18.76 7.93
C PHE A 81 11.36 19.76 8.37
N THR A 82 11.15 21.00 8.00
CA THR A 82 11.82 22.18 8.57
C THR A 82 10.74 23.14 9.03
N LEU A 83 10.71 23.43 10.32
CA LEU A 83 9.67 24.21 10.96
C LEU A 83 10.25 25.46 11.56
N SER A 84 9.65 26.61 11.27
CA SER A 84 9.92 27.88 11.92
C SER A 84 8.68 28.31 12.75
N ASN A 85 8.88 28.55 14.06
CA ASN A 85 7.83 29.03 14.99
C ASN A 85 6.70 28.06 15.36
N PHE A 86 7.01 26.83 15.70
CA PHE A 86 6.02 25.89 16.24
C PHE A 86 6.20 25.69 17.75
N LYS A 87 5.37 26.37 18.54
CA LYS A 87 5.20 26.06 19.97
C LYS A 87 3.89 25.31 20.15
N ASP A 88 3.88 24.30 21.00
CA ASP A 88 2.69 23.55 21.43
C ASP A 88 1.88 22.87 20.31
N ASP A 89 2.53 22.08 19.46
CA ASP A 89 1.86 21.24 18.47
C ASP A 89 2.20 19.75 18.68
N THR A 90 1.46 18.88 18.03
CA THR A 90 1.65 17.43 18.09
C THR A 90 1.85 16.89 16.67
N LEU A 91 2.99 16.24 16.44
CA LEU A 91 3.20 15.47 15.22
C LEU A 91 2.31 14.24 15.27
N LYS A 92 1.48 14.06 14.27
CA LYS A 92 0.67 12.87 14.06
C LYS A 92 1.15 12.16 12.81
N VAL A 93 1.27 10.83 12.90
CA VAL A 93 1.53 9.99 11.75
C VAL A 93 0.36 9.03 11.61
N SER A 94 -0.26 9.02 10.44
CA SER A 94 -1.42 8.18 10.16
C SER A 94 -1.27 7.47 8.82
N PHE A 95 -1.67 6.24 8.82
CA PHE A 95 -1.84 5.46 7.62
C PHE A 95 -3.09 4.60 7.75
N ILE A 96 -3.78 4.34 6.64
CA ILE A 96 -5.03 3.60 6.66
C ILE A 96 -4.78 2.18 7.17
N GLY A 97 -5.61 1.71 8.13
CA GLY A 97 -5.46 0.41 8.77
C GLY A 97 -4.53 0.39 9.98
N PHE A 98 -3.94 1.53 10.35
CA PHE A 98 -3.04 1.67 11.50
C PHE A 98 -3.59 2.64 12.53
N GLU A 99 -3.17 2.48 13.79
CA GLU A 99 -3.42 3.45 14.84
C GLU A 99 -2.63 4.74 14.57
N ILE A 100 -3.19 5.87 14.94
CA ILE A 100 -2.54 7.18 14.76
C ILE A 100 -1.42 7.31 15.79
N TYR A 101 -0.17 7.35 15.34
CA TYR A 101 0.98 7.67 16.15
C TYR A 101 0.98 9.17 16.49
N LYS A 102 1.31 9.54 17.74
CA LYS A 102 1.31 10.92 18.22
C LYS A 102 2.56 11.19 19.05
N ILE A 103 3.25 12.29 18.75
CA ILE A 103 4.37 12.79 19.55
C ILE A 103 4.29 14.31 19.72
N PRO A 104 4.28 14.85 20.95
CA PRO A 104 4.34 16.28 21.18
C PRO A 104 5.64 16.88 20.62
N ILE A 105 5.56 18.08 20.05
CA ILE A 105 6.72 18.76 19.46
C ILE A 105 7.82 19.05 20.49
N THR A 106 7.44 19.21 21.75
CA THR A 106 8.36 19.42 22.88
C THR A 106 9.34 18.25 23.08
N HIS A 107 8.99 17.08 22.56
CA HIS A 107 9.84 15.88 22.61
C HIS A 107 10.75 15.75 21.36
N LEU A 108 10.66 16.67 20.39
CA LEU A 108 11.48 16.65 19.19
C LEU A 108 12.71 17.54 19.37
N GLN A 109 13.87 17.02 19.01
CA GLN A 109 15.14 17.74 19.01
C GLN A 109 15.49 18.20 17.59
N ASN A 110 16.27 19.28 17.49
CA ASN A 110 16.76 19.73 16.20
C ASN A 110 17.68 18.67 15.56
N ASN A 111 17.50 18.44 14.26
CA ASN A 111 18.21 17.40 13.48
C ASN A 111 17.98 15.96 13.97
N GLN A 112 16.86 15.71 14.66
CA GLN A 112 16.51 14.36 15.11
C GLN A 112 16.03 13.50 13.94
N THR A 113 16.50 12.24 13.93
CA THR A 113 15.95 11.20 13.06
C THR A 113 14.95 10.36 13.85
N LEU A 114 13.71 10.30 13.38
CA LEU A 114 12.62 9.54 14.00
C LEU A 114 12.43 8.21 13.29
N ASN A 115 12.34 7.12 14.03
CA ASN A 115 11.93 5.82 13.53
C ASN A 115 10.53 5.51 14.09
N ILE A 116 9.50 5.73 13.29
CA ILE A 116 8.11 5.64 13.71
C ILE A 116 7.55 4.30 13.28
N GLN A 117 7.13 3.50 14.26
CA GLN A 117 6.46 2.24 14.04
C GLN A 117 4.95 2.44 14.22
N LEU A 118 4.20 2.16 13.15
CA LEU A 118 2.74 2.21 13.21
C LEU A 118 2.20 0.84 13.61
N GLU A 119 1.40 0.81 14.66
CA GLU A 119 0.68 -0.39 15.07
C GLU A 119 -0.61 -0.54 14.26
N ARG A 120 -0.94 -1.76 13.89
CA ARG A 120 -2.18 -2.03 13.16
C ARG A 120 -3.37 -1.76 14.07
N GLY A 121 -4.29 -0.94 13.58
CA GLY A 121 -5.53 -0.64 14.28
C GLY A 121 -6.33 -1.92 14.47
N THR A 122 -6.44 -2.41 15.71
CA THR A 122 -7.46 -3.41 16.03
C THR A 122 -8.78 -2.67 16.10
N ALA A 123 -9.77 -3.12 15.33
CA ALA A 123 -11.15 -2.61 15.41
C ALA A 123 -11.77 -2.97 16.79
N LYS A 124 -11.19 -2.44 17.86
CA LYS A 124 -11.68 -2.58 19.22
C LYS A 124 -12.46 -1.32 19.56
N GLY A 125 -13.76 -1.42 19.51
CA GLY A 125 -14.65 -0.40 20.03
C GLY A 125 -16.03 -0.53 19.41
N GLU A 126 -16.97 -0.89 20.23
CA GLU A 126 -18.39 -0.72 19.94
C GLU A 126 -18.64 0.78 19.72
N VAL A 127 -18.87 1.20 18.48
CA VAL A 127 -19.15 2.60 18.17
C VAL A 127 -20.59 2.88 18.53
N ILE A 128 -20.82 3.32 19.76
CA ILE A 128 -22.14 3.77 20.22
C ILE A 128 -22.40 5.16 19.60
N ILE A 129 -23.18 5.21 18.55
CA ILE A 129 -23.61 6.47 17.93
C ILE A 129 -24.77 7.05 18.77
N LYS A 130 -24.44 7.95 19.68
CA LYS A 130 -25.43 8.70 20.47
C LYS A 130 -25.79 10.07 19.86
N ALA A 131 -25.31 10.41 18.68
CA ALA A 131 -25.50 11.73 18.11
C ALA A 131 -26.82 11.80 17.31
N LYS A 132 -27.60 12.88 17.56
CA LYS A 132 -28.82 13.25 16.84
C LYS A 132 -28.58 13.46 15.33
N TRP A 133 -27.32 13.62 14.90
CA TRP A 133 -26.85 13.78 13.52
C TRP A 133 -25.63 12.89 13.24
N ASN A 134 -25.80 11.96 12.29
CA ASN A 134 -24.75 11.03 11.89
C ASN A 134 -23.84 11.65 10.82
N ARG A 135 -22.67 12.20 11.23
CA ARG A 135 -21.69 12.80 10.32
C ARG A 135 -21.17 11.81 9.28
N GLY A 136 -21.03 10.53 9.65
CA GLY A 136 -20.56 9.48 8.74
C GLY A 136 -21.56 9.23 7.61
N LEU A 137 -22.83 9.10 7.94
CA LEU A 137 -23.89 8.91 6.93
C LEU A 137 -24.04 10.15 6.03
N PHE A 138 -23.89 11.36 6.59
CA PHE A 138 -23.87 12.59 5.79
C PHE A 138 -22.73 12.59 4.78
N LEU A 139 -21.52 12.29 5.23
CA LEU A 139 -20.33 12.24 4.37
C LEU A 139 -20.49 11.15 3.29
N TRP A 140 -20.99 9.97 3.67
CA TRP A 140 -21.30 8.90 2.72
C TRP A 140 -22.24 9.39 1.61
N LYS A 141 -23.36 10.06 1.95
CA LYS A 141 -24.29 10.62 0.95
C LYS A 141 -23.60 11.62 0.02
N LYS A 142 -22.66 12.43 0.53
CA LYS A 142 -21.88 13.37 -0.30
C LYS A 142 -20.94 12.62 -1.26
N ILE A 143 -20.26 11.58 -0.79
CA ILE A 143 -19.43 10.72 -1.65
C ILE A 143 -20.30 10.07 -2.73
N MET A 144 -21.44 9.50 -2.34
CA MET A 144 -22.36 8.84 -3.28
C MET A 144 -22.94 9.79 -4.34
N SER A 145 -23.20 11.05 -3.99
CA SER A 145 -23.63 12.06 -4.97
C SER A 145 -22.59 12.32 -6.06
N LYS A 146 -21.32 11.97 -5.81
CA LYS A 146 -20.19 12.11 -6.74
C LYS A 146 -19.71 10.77 -7.33
N LYS A 147 -20.35 9.65 -6.98
CA LYS A 147 -19.97 8.29 -7.39
C LYS A 147 -19.74 8.17 -8.89
N LYS A 148 -20.71 8.60 -9.71
CA LYS A 148 -20.59 8.55 -11.18
C LYS A 148 -19.45 9.41 -11.71
N GLN A 149 -19.18 10.55 -11.08
CA GLN A 149 -18.13 11.47 -11.48
C GLN A 149 -16.73 10.86 -11.22
N TYR A 150 -16.56 10.13 -10.11
CA TYR A 150 -15.27 9.59 -9.68
C TYR A 150 -15.06 8.12 -10.07
N ASN A 151 -16.07 7.44 -10.59
CA ASN A 151 -15.91 6.10 -11.12
C ASN A 151 -15.26 6.17 -12.51
N ARG A 152 -14.03 5.68 -12.65
CA ARG A 152 -13.29 5.68 -13.92
C ARG A 152 -14.05 4.99 -15.06
N TYR A 153 -14.86 3.97 -14.75
CA TYR A 153 -15.66 3.24 -15.75
C TYR A 153 -16.90 4.01 -16.25
N ASP A 154 -17.19 5.16 -15.64
CA ASP A 154 -18.21 6.11 -16.14
C ASP A 154 -17.63 7.16 -17.09
N LEU A 155 -16.29 7.24 -17.23
CA LEU A 155 -15.62 8.03 -18.25
C LEU A 155 -15.89 7.45 -19.65
N GLY A 156 -15.86 8.30 -20.69
CA GLY A 156 -16.06 7.86 -22.08
C GLY A 156 -14.99 6.89 -22.55
N ASN A 157 -13.75 7.27 -22.35
CA ASN A 157 -12.55 6.42 -22.53
C ASN A 157 -11.42 6.87 -21.62
N PHE A 158 -10.46 5.96 -21.38
CA PHE A 158 -9.21 6.28 -20.70
C PHE A 158 -8.12 5.28 -21.08
N SER A 159 -6.87 5.69 -20.90
CA SER A 159 -5.71 4.79 -20.96
C SER A 159 -4.71 5.12 -19.86
N TYR A 160 -3.83 4.17 -19.58
CA TYR A 160 -2.72 4.32 -18.65
C TYR A 160 -1.64 3.28 -18.92
N GLU A 161 -0.43 3.56 -18.46
CA GLU A 161 0.60 2.55 -18.29
C GLU A 161 0.49 1.94 -16.89
N ALA A 162 0.45 0.61 -16.82
CA ALA A 162 0.40 -0.13 -15.56
C ALA A 162 1.67 -0.95 -15.36
N TYR A 163 2.34 -0.73 -14.24
CA TYR A 163 3.37 -1.64 -13.75
C TYR A 163 2.78 -2.50 -12.65
N ASN A 164 2.78 -3.82 -12.86
CA ASN A 164 2.30 -4.81 -11.92
C ASN A 164 3.47 -5.60 -11.33
N LYS A 165 3.47 -5.77 -10.02
CA LYS A 165 4.35 -6.68 -9.29
C LYS A 165 3.47 -7.62 -8.46
N LEU A 166 3.60 -8.92 -8.70
CA LEU A 166 2.89 -9.96 -7.96
C LEU A 166 3.89 -10.89 -7.32
N GLU A 167 3.78 -11.04 -6.02
CA GLU A 167 4.59 -11.90 -5.16
C GLU A 167 3.72 -12.98 -4.54
N ILE A 168 4.23 -14.19 -4.46
CA ILE A 168 3.64 -15.29 -3.70
C ILE A 168 4.71 -15.88 -2.81
N ASP A 169 4.43 -15.86 -1.50
CA ASP A 169 5.34 -16.34 -0.46
C ASP A 169 4.71 -17.48 0.32
N ILE A 170 5.55 -18.33 0.88
CA ILE A 170 5.14 -19.42 1.75
C ILE A 170 5.40 -19.02 3.20
N LYS A 171 4.37 -19.05 4.04
CA LYS A 171 4.41 -18.73 5.48
C LYS A 171 4.09 -19.97 6.34
N ASN A 172 4.29 -19.82 7.65
CA ASN A 172 4.09 -20.89 8.65
C ASN A 172 5.00 -22.11 8.43
N PHE A 173 6.20 -21.84 7.97
CA PHE A 173 7.22 -22.84 7.83
C PHE A 173 7.82 -23.11 9.21
N ASN A 174 7.47 -24.26 9.82
CA ASN A 174 8.11 -24.66 11.08
C ASN A 174 9.54 -25.15 10.81
N THR A 175 10.51 -24.28 11.10
CA THR A 175 11.94 -24.54 10.85
C THR A 175 12.42 -25.82 11.52
N ASP A 176 11.96 -26.15 12.73
CA ASP A 176 12.37 -27.35 13.46
C ASP A 176 11.75 -28.62 12.87
N LYS A 177 10.49 -28.57 12.46
CA LYS A 177 9.86 -29.65 11.71
C LYS A 177 10.48 -29.81 10.33
N ALA A 178 10.84 -28.71 9.67
CA ALA A 178 11.50 -28.74 8.38
C ALA A 178 12.92 -29.31 8.46
N LYS A 179 13.70 -28.95 9.48
CA LYS A 179 15.02 -29.54 9.74
C LYS A 179 14.96 -31.05 9.97
N ARG A 180 13.87 -31.55 10.54
CA ARG A 180 13.66 -33.00 10.78
C ARG A 180 13.03 -33.73 9.58
N ASN A 181 12.42 -33.00 8.65
CA ASN A 181 11.78 -33.59 7.47
C ASN A 181 12.85 -33.95 6.43
N PHE A 182 12.88 -35.22 6.04
CA PHE A 182 13.82 -35.79 5.05
C PHE A 182 13.84 -34.98 3.74
N LEU A 183 12.70 -34.44 3.28
CA LEU A 183 12.60 -33.64 2.05
C LEU A 183 13.09 -32.21 2.23
N LEU A 184 13.01 -31.68 3.45
CA LEU A 184 13.23 -30.24 3.74
C LEU A 184 14.55 -29.96 4.45
N LYS A 185 15.17 -30.98 5.10
CA LYS A 185 16.46 -30.82 5.82
C LYS A 185 17.59 -30.27 4.98
N ASN A 186 17.55 -30.49 3.66
CA ASN A 186 18.56 -29.99 2.73
C ASN A 186 18.36 -28.52 2.31
N PHE A 187 17.30 -27.87 2.81
CA PHE A 187 16.94 -26.48 2.53
C PHE A 187 17.09 -25.60 3.77
N THR A 188 17.78 -26.07 4.80
CA THR A 188 18.01 -25.30 6.04
C THR A 188 18.71 -23.97 5.79
N PHE A 189 19.56 -23.88 4.74
CA PHE A 189 20.18 -22.62 4.34
C PHE A 189 19.15 -21.54 3.90
N ILE A 190 17.95 -21.93 3.49
CA ILE A 190 16.85 -21.00 3.20
C ILE A 190 16.47 -20.27 4.49
N PHE A 191 16.51 -20.97 5.62
CA PHE A 191 16.20 -20.41 6.92
C PHE A 191 17.28 -19.44 7.41
N ASP A 192 18.52 -19.61 6.97
CA ASP A 192 19.64 -18.71 7.30
C ASP A 192 19.56 -17.42 6.48
N ASN A 193 18.82 -17.42 5.35
CA ASN A 193 18.59 -16.27 4.46
C ASN A 193 17.12 -15.76 4.50
N MET A 194 16.30 -16.30 5.41
CA MET A 194 14.93 -15.80 5.59
C MET A 194 15.00 -14.42 6.21
N ASP A 195 14.39 -13.46 5.53
CA ASP A 195 14.25 -12.12 6.05
C ASP A 195 13.25 -12.13 7.20
N SER A 196 13.74 -12.09 8.43
CA SER A 196 12.92 -11.90 9.63
C SER A 196 12.53 -10.44 9.83
N THR A 197 12.97 -9.53 8.94
CA THR A 197 12.85 -8.08 9.13
C THR A 197 11.54 -7.53 8.63
N SER A 198 10.81 -8.24 7.74
CA SER A 198 9.61 -7.71 7.09
C SER A 198 8.28 -8.26 7.61
N GLU A 199 8.28 -9.40 8.33
CA GLU A 199 7.07 -9.94 8.97
C GLU A 199 7.38 -10.61 10.31
N ALA A 200 6.37 -10.67 11.21
CA ALA A 200 6.48 -11.34 12.53
C ALA A 200 6.76 -12.86 12.45
N ALA A 201 6.71 -13.43 11.26
CA ALA A 201 7.09 -14.83 10.99
C ALA A 201 7.88 -14.88 9.69
N PRO A 202 8.95 -15.69 9.64
CA PRO A 202 9.77 -15.83 8.45
C PRO A 202 8.93 -16.40 7.29
N PHE A 203 9.14 -15.86 6.09
CA PHE A 203 8.50 -16.32 4.86
C PHE A 203 9.54 -16.72 3.82
N LEU A 204 9.15 -17.60 2.91
CA LEU A 204 9.96 -18.04 1.80
C LEU A 204 9.37 -17.49 0.50
N PRO A 205 10.07 -16.60 -0.21
CA PRO A 205 9.63 -16.15 -1.52
C PRO A 205 9.60 -17.33 -2.49
N ALA A 206 8.43 -17.59 -3.07
CA ALA A 206 8.23 -18.72 -3.96
C ALA A 206 8.10 -18.32 -5.43
N TYR A 207 7.48 -17.17 -5.68
CA TYR A 207 7.12 -16.74 -7.02
C TYR A 207 7.01 -15.22 -7.11
N LEU A 208 7.53 -14.67 -8.20
CA LEU A 208 7.48 -13.26 -8.51
C LEU A 208 7.18 -13.06 -9.99
N ILE A 209 6.20 -12.21 -10.30
CA ILE A 209 5.95 -11.69 -11.64
C ILE A 209 6.05 -10.18 -11.62
N GLU A 210 6.71 -9.63 -12.62
CA GLU A 210 6.58 -8.22 -13.00
C GLU A 210 6.06 -8.12 -14.41
N SER A 211 5.19 -7.15 -14.65
CA SER A 211 4.74 -6.81 -16.01
C SER A 211 4.53 -5.31 -16.16
N LEU A 212 4.79 -4.82 -17.35
CA LEU A 212 4.49 -3.46 -17.78
C LEU A 212 3.55 -3.55 -18.98
N SER A 213 2.40 -2.90 -18.89
CA SER A 213 1.36 -2.93 -19.90
C SER A 213 0.80 -1.55 -20.17
N ASP A 214 0.48 -1.28 -21.45
CA ASP A 214 -0.44 -0.18 -21.79
C ASP A 214 -1.86 -0.72 -21.80
N TYR A 215 -2.74 -0.05 -21.10
CA TYR A 215 -4.14 -0.40 -20.96
C TYR A 215 -5.03 0.72 -21.49
N ALA A 216 -6.07 0.36 -22.24
CA ALA A 216 -7.08 1.30 -22.70
C ALA A 216 -8.50 0.74 -22.49
N TYR A 217 -9.42 1.63 -22.22
CA TYR A 217 -10.83 1.34 -22.00
C TYR A 217 -11.71 2.32 -22.76
N GLN A 218 -12.81 1.81 -23.31
CA GLN A 218 -13.92 2.58 -23.88
C GLN A 218 -15.25 2.09 -23.30
N LYS A 219 -16.13 3.04 -22.93
CA LYS A 219 -17.42 2.74 -22.31
C LYS A 219 -18.47 2.29 -23.33
N ASN A 220 -18.57 2.98 -24.47
CA ASN A 220 -19.59 2.74 -25.48
C ASN A 220 -19.01 2.64 -26.89
N PRO A 221 -19.07 1.48 -27.58
CA PRO A 221 -19.35 0.18 -26.97
C PRO A 221 -18.26 -0.19 -25.95
N LYS A 222 -18.60 -1.00 -24.96
CA LYS A 222 -17.66 -1.42 -23.92
C LYS A 222 -16.54 -2.26 -24.53
N LYS A 223 -15.29 -1.77 -24.43
CA LYS A 223 -14.09 -2.41 -24.98
C LYS A 223 -12.91 -2.22 -24.05
N PHE A 224 -12.06 -3.24 -23.99
CA PHE A 224 -10.80 -3.25 -23.27
C PHE A 224 -9.67 -3.62 -24.23
N TYR A 225 -8.54 -2.98 -24.07
CA TYR A 225 -7.32 -3.28 -24.79
C TYR A 225 -6.15 -3.26 -23.83
N GLU A 226 -5.36 -4.31 -23.82
CA GLU A 226 -4.11 -4.38 -23.06
C GLU A 226 -2.97 -4.79 -24.01
N ASN A 227 -1.87 -4.05 -23.97
CA ASN A 227 -0.63 -4.40 -24.65
C ASN A 227 0.48 -4.62 -23.63
N ILE A 228 0.86 -5.87 -23.42
CA ILE A 228 1.95 -6.24 -22.49
C ILE A 228 3.28 -5.95 -23.19
N LYS A 229 3.96 -4.87 -22.76
CA LYS A 229 5.26 -4.42 -23.31
C LYS A 229 6.41 -5.23 -22.78
N ALA A 230 6.37 -5.60 -21.50
CA ALA A 230 7.39 -6.39 -20.84
C ALA A 230 6.78 -7.28 -19.75
N SER A 231 7.33 -8.47 -19.60
CA SER A 231 6.97 -9.37 -18.51
C SER A 231 8.16 -10.22 -18.12
N GLN A 232 8.37 -10.40 -16.82
CA GLN A 232 9.33 -11.37 -16.29
C GLN A 232 8.72 -12.17 -15.16
N THR A 233 9.17 -13.40 -15.05
CA THR A 233 8.74 -14.32 -13.99
C THR A 233 9.98 -14.93 -13.36
N LYS A 234 10.06 -14.89 -12.03
CA LYS A 234 11.09 -15.57 -11.23
C LYS A 234 10.43 -16.54 -10.25
N GLY A 235 11.10 -17.66 -9.98
CA GLY A 235 10.61 -18.68 -9.04
C GLY A 235 9.91 -19.86 -9.72
N PHE A 236 8.95 -20.44 -9.00
CA PHE A 236 8.25 -21.64 -9.47
C PHE A 236 7.36 -21.37 -10.69
N ASN A 237 7.75 -21.86 -11.84
CA ASN A 237 6.89 -21.82 -13.01
C ASN A 237 5.95 -23.04 -13.02
N ASN A 238 4.67 -22.84 -12.70
CA ASN A 238 3.67 -23.90 -12.70
C ASN A 238 2.29 -23.40 -13.11
N GLU A 239 1.60 -24.15 -13.97
CA GLU A 239 0.21 -23.91 -14.38
C GLU A 239 -0.75 -23.88 -13.17
N SER A 240 -0.41 -24.56 -12.08
CA SER A 240 -1.21 -24.58 -10.84
C SER A 240 -1.25 -23.23 -10.12
N PHE A 241 -0.20 -22.41 -10.25
CA PHE A 241 -0.22 -21.02 -9.78
C PHE A 241 -1.15 -20.15 -10.62
N SER A 242 -1.47 -20.55 -11.85
CA SER A 242 -2.35 -19.77 -12.74
C SER A 242 -3.71 -19.50 -12.13
N LYS A 243 -4.28 -20.46 -11.37
CA LYS A 243 -5.55 -20.25 -10.65
C LYS A 243 -5.39 -19.23 -9.52
N LEU A 244 -4.31 -19.34 -8.75
CA LEU A 244 -3.97 -18.39 -7.70
C LEU A 244 -3.69 -17.01 -8.28
N LEU A 245 -2.99 -16.95 -9.41
CA LEU A 245 -2.74 -15.72 -10.16
C LEU A 245 -4.04 -15.08 -10.64
N GLY A 246 -5.02 -15.87 -11.08
CA GLY A 246 -6.36 -15.38 -11.45
C GLY A 246 -7.04 -14.66 -10.30
N VAL A 247 -6.96 -15.21 -9.08
CA VAL A 247 -7.47 -14.55 -7.87
C VAL A 247 -6.73 -13.25 -7.58
N MET A 248 -5.41 -13.24 -7.75
CA MET A 248 -4.59 -12.05 -7.49
C MET A 248 -4.74 -10.99 -8.58
N ASN A 249 -5.18 -11.38 -9.78
CA ASN A 249 -5.34 -10.45 -10.91
C ASN A 249 -6.68 -9.67 -10.90
N GLN A 250 -7.25 -9.51 -9.71
CA GLN A 250 -8.50 -8.75 -9.51
C GLN A 250 -8.30 -7.26 -9.80
N ASN A 251 -9.22 -6.69 -10.55
CA ASN A 251 -9.30 -5.25 -10.79
C ASN A 251 -10.45 -4.68 -9.96
N VAL A 252 -10.15 -4.30 -8.73
CA VAL A 252 -11.15 -3.85 -7.77
C VAL A 252 -11.54 -2.40 -8.07
N SER A 253 -12.84 -2.17 -8.36
CA SER A 253 -13.42 -0.83 -8.36
C SER A 253 -14.24 -0.62 -7.10
N ILE A 254 -13.80 0.29 -6.23
CA ILE A 254 -14.53 0.62 -4.99
C ILE A 254 -15.91 1.24 -5.27
N TYR A 255 -16.08 1.90 -6.42
CA TYR A 255 -17.33 2.52 -6.82
C TYR A 255 -18.34 1.55 -7.45
N SER A 256 -17.96 0.29 -7.68
CA SER A 256 -18.92 -0.76 -8.06
C SER A 256 -19.85 -1.09 -6.89
N ASN A 257 -21.08 -1.50 -7.17
CA ASN A 257 -22.01 -1.92 -6.12
C ASN A 257 -21.55 -3.19 -5.40
N PHE A 258 -20.89 -4.06 -6.14
CA PHE A 258 -20.31 -5.30 -5.64
C PHE A 258 -18.86 -5.41 -6.08
N VAL A 259 -18.05 -5.96 -5.20
CA VAL A 259 -16.66 -6.38 -5.49
C VAL A 259 -16.66 -7.90 -5.49
N ASN A 260 -16.38 -8.48 -6.65
CA ASN A 260 -16.24 -9.93 -6.76
C ASN A 260 -14.89 -10.37 -6.19
N VAL A 261 -14.94 -11.34 -5.30
CA VAL A 261 -13.74 -11.96 -4.71
C VAL A 261 -13.94 -13.47 -4.74
N MET A 262 -13.17 -14.17 -5.58
CA MET A 262 -13.25 -15.63 -5.74
C MET A 262 -14.68 -16.13 -5.96
N ASP A 263 -15.33 -15.62 -6.99
CA ASP A 263 -16.70 -15.96 -7.39
C ASP A 263 -17.77 -15.67 -6.33
N LYS A 264 -17.44 -14.89 -5.29
CA LYS A 264 -18.41 -14.35 -4.33
C LYS A 264 -18.50 -12.85 -4.43
N ASP A 265 -19.70 -12.33 -4.47
CA ASP A 265 -19.94 -10.90 -4.46
C ASP A 265 -20.00 -10.34 -3.04
N PHE A 266 -19.20 -9.33 -2.81
CA PHE A 266 -19.17 -8.56 -1.57
C PHE A 266 -19.76 -7.17 -1.81
N VAL A 267 -20.63 -6.75 -0.91
CA VAL A 267 -21.26 -5.43 -0.97
C VAL A 267 -20.17 -4.37 -0.73
N SER A 268 -20.00 -3.47 -1.70
CA SER A 268 -19.06 -2.35 -1.54
C SER A 268 -19.57 -1.36 -0.49
N PRO A 269 -18.71 -0.69 0.28
CA PRO A 269 -19.11 0.44 1.14
C PRO A 269 -19.69 1.61 0.36
N PHE A 270 -19.50 1.63 -0.97
CA PHE A 270 -20.08 2.60 -1.89
C PHE A 270 -21.18 1.99 -2.81
N ASN A 271 -21.79 0.90 -2.38
CA ASN A 271 -23.03 0.39 -2.97
C ASN A 271 -24.15 1.43 -2.82
N ASP A 272 -25.07 1.49 -3.77
CA ASP A 272 -26.16 2.48 -3.76
C ASP A 272 -27.07 2.37 -2.52
N ASN A 273 -27.13 1.18 -1.89
CA ASN A 273 -27.86 0.92 -0.64
C ASN A 273 -26.90 0.52 0.50
N ALA A 274 -25.66 1.01 0.49
CA ALA A 274 -24.66 0.61 1.49
C ALA A 274 -25.05 0.98 2.92
N ASP A 275 -25.89 2.00 3.11
CA ASP A 275 -26.44 2.38 4.42
C ASP A 275 -27.32 1.29 5.05
N ALA A 276 -27.82 0.32 4.30
CA ALA A 276 -28.50 -0.87 4.84
C ALA A 276 -27.51 -1.89 5.46
N TYR A 277 -26.26 -1.91 4.99
CA TYR A 277 -25.23 -2.89 5.35
C TYR A 277 -24.19 -2.36 6.31
N TYR A 278 -23.93 -1.05 6.28
CA TYR A 278 -22.78 -0.43 6.96
C TYR A 278 -23.19 0.61 8.00
N ILE A 279 -22.35 0.74 9.03
CA ILE A 279 -22.29 1.89 9.91
C ILE A 279 -21.14 2.77 9.46
N PHE A 280 -21.41 4.06 9.26
CA PHE A 280 -20.42 5.05 8.82
C PHE A 280 -20.11 6.02 9.95
N THR A 281 -18.82 6.30 10.17
CA THR A 281 -18.35 7.26 11.18
C THR A 281 -17.25 8.15 10.63
N VAL A 282 -17.05 9.30 11.27
CA VAL A 282 -15.93 10.24 11.00
C VAL A 282 -15.26 10.56 12.32
N PRO A 283 -14.33 9.71 12.77
CA PRO A 283 -13.68 9.87 14.07
C PRO A 283 -12.66 11.00 14.12
N ASP A 284 -12.00 11.32 13.01
CA ASP A 284 -10.91 12.30 12.98
C ASP A 284 -10.87 13.07 11.64
N THR A 285 -10.02 14.09 11.59
CA THR A 285 -9.71 14.88 10.39
C THR A 285 -8.22 15.16 10.34
N GLN A 286 -7.66 15.29 9.14
CA GLN A 286 -6.28 15.69 8.94
C GLN A 286 -6.18 16.80 7.89
N VAL A 287 -5.05 17.50 7.88
CA VAL A 287 -4.70 18.43 6.80
C VAL A 287 -3.41 17.93 6.15
N VAL A 288 -3.46 17.68 4.86
CA VAL A 288 -2.31 17.21 4.07
C VAL A 288 -2.15 18.13 2.87
N ASN A 289 -0.97 18.72 2.72
CA ASN A 289 -0.66 19.69 1.65
C ASN A 289 -1.71 20.83 1.58
N GLY A 290 -2.14 21.35 2.74
CA GLY A 290 -3.13 22.42 2.84
C GLY A 290 -4.58 22.01 2.58
N ALA A 291 -4.85 20.76 2.24
CA ALA A 291 -6.19 20.23 2.01
C ALA A 291 -6.71 19.46 3.23
N LYS A 292 -7.84 19.87 3.78
CA LYS A 292 -8.50 19.13 4.87
C LYS A 292 -9.17 17.88 4.35
N GLN A 293 -8.99 16.78 5.07
CA GLN A 293 -9.54 15.47 4.76
C GLN A 293 -10.24 14.90 5.98
N TYR A 294 -11.34 14.21 5.76
CA TYR A 294 -12.10 13.47 6.75
C TYR A 294 -11.64 12.02 6.79
N HIS A 295 -11.40 11.49 7.98
CA HIS A 295 -11.23 10.05 8.21
C HIS A 295 -12.61 9.40 8.21
N PHE A 296 -12.95 8.73 7.12
CA PHE A 296 -14.22 8.06 6.90
C PHE A 296 -14.06 6.57 7.19
N VAL A 297 -14.78 6.07 8.20
CA VAL A 297 -14.70 4.67 8.65
C VAL A 297 -16.03 3.98 8.38
N PHE A 298 -15.98 2.77 7.84
CA PHE A 298 -17.13 1.93 7.56
C PHE A 298 -16.98 0.55 8.21
N ARG A 299 -18.05 0.08 8.86
CA ARG A 299 -18.12 -1.20 9.54
C ARG A 299 -19.40 -1.93 9.15
N PRO A 300 -19.39 -3.27 8.99
CA PRO A 300 -20.61 -4.03 8.81
C PRO A 300 -21.59 -3.82 9.96
N LYS A 301 -22.90 -3.72 9.66
CA LYS A 301 -23.96 -3.71 10.67
C LYS A 301 -24.18 -5.08 11.30
N ARG A 302 -23.89 -6.15 10.58
CA ARG A 302 -24.07 -7.53 11.04
C ARG A 302 -22.84 -8.34 10.68
N ALA A 303 -22.41 -9.18 11.61
CA ALA A 303 -21.37 -10.16 11.39
C ALA A 303 -21.80 -11.23 10.35
N GLY A 304 -20.84 -11.84 9.66
CA GLY A 304 -21.09 -12.90 8.68
C GLY A 304 -21.69 -12.48 7.34
N GLN A 305 -21.94 -11.18 7.12
CA GLN A 305 -22.36 -10.68 5.82
C GLN A 305 -21.17 -10.57 4.86
N ASN A 306 -21.42 -10.75 3.56
CA ASN A 306 -20.42 -10.50 2.53
C ASN A 306 -20.18 -8.99 2.37
N THR A 307 -19.44 -8.40 3.29
CA THR A 307 -19.16 -6.99 3.39
C THR A 307 -17.69 -6.76 3.73
N PHE A 308 -17.22 -5.55 3.58
CA PHE A 308 -15.89 -5.11 3.98
C PHE A 308 -15.95 -4.30 5.27
N GLU A 309 -14.88 -4.29 6.03
CA GLU A 309 -14.60 -3.26 7.01
C GLU A 309 -13.39 -2.45 6.55
N GLY A 310 -13.30 -1.19 6.97
CA GLY A 310 -12.17 -0.37 6.57
C GLY A 310 -12.38 1.10 6.80
N ASP A 311 -11.52 1.87 6.16
CA ASP A 311 -11.49 3.32 6.30
C ASP A 311 -10.95 4.01 5.03
N ALA A 312 -11.26 5.30 4.91
CA ALA A 312 -10.82 6.12 3.79
C ALA A 312 -10.50 7.55 4.24
N TRP A 313 -9.63 8.21 3.50
CA TRP A 313 -9.40 9.65 3.61
C TRP A 313 -10.11 10.37 2.46
N VAL A 314 -11.01 11.28 2.81
CA VAL A 314 -11.93 11.96 1.89
C VAL A 314 -11.73 13.45 1.98
N THR A 315 -11.52 14.14 0.86
CA THR A 315 -11.35 15.60 0.82
C THR A 315 -12.62 16.33 1.24
N GLU A 316 -12.47 17.42 1.99
CA GLU A 316 -13.59 18.20 2.49
C GLU A 316 -14.42 18.88 1.39
N LYS A 317 -13.74 19.48 0.39
CA LYS A 317 -14.40 20.28 -0.64
C LYS A 317 -15.02 19.46 -1.77
N THR A 318 -14.28 18.48 -2.28
CA THR A 318 -14.66 17.72 -3.46
C THR A 318 -15.26 16.36 -3.14
N PHE A 319 -15.15 15.88 -1.89
CA PHE A 319 -15.54 14.55 -1.43
C PHE A 319 -14.84 13.41 -2.20
N GLN A 320 -13.65 13.68 -2.73
CA GLN A 320 -12.81 12.70 -3.39
C GLN A 320 -12.18 11.77 -2.36
N ILE A 321 -12.24 10.48 -2.63
CA ILE A 321 -11.47 9.48 -1.86
C ILE A 321 -10.03 9.58 -2.32
N ARG A 322 -9.12 9.87 -1.40
CA ARG A 322 -7.68 9.97 -1.67
C ARG A 322 -6.96 8.67 -1.39
N LYS A 323 -7.36 7.99 -0.34
CA LYS A 323 -6.86 6.67 0.07
C LYS A 323 -8.00 5.88 0.66
N ILE A 324 -7.99 4.58 0.44
CA ILE A 324 -8.94 3.65 1.05
C ILE A 324 -8.25 2.33 1.36
N SER A 325 -8.61 1.76 2.49
CA SER A 325 -8.25 0.39 2.86
C SER A 325 -9.52 -0.38 3.19
N MET A 326 -9.65 -1.57 2.62
CA MET A 326 -10.79 -2.46 2.84
C MET A 326 -10.28 -3.85 3.23
N TYR A 327 -10.90 -4.44 4.23
CA TYR A 327 -10.62 -5.80 4.68
C TYR A 327 -11.89 -6.62 4.63
N LEU A 328 -11.77 -7.91 4.34
CA LEU A 328 -12.90 -8.80 4.59
C LEU A 328 -13.13 -8.93 6.09
N GLY A 329 -14.39 -8.84 6.51
CA GLY A 329 -14.78 -9.06 7.89
C GLY A 329 -14.34 -10.46 8.36
N LYS A 330 -13.98 -10.59 9.63
CA LYS A 330 -13.43 -11.83 10.22
C LYS A 330 -14.31 -13.08 10.03
N GLU A 331 -15.61 -12.87 9.82
CA GLU A 331 -16.60 -13.95 9.64
C GLU A 331 -17.03 -14.14 8.18
N ALA A 332 -16.38 -13.43 7.23
CA ALA A 332 -16.57 -13.68 5.83
C ALA A 332 -16.01 -15.07 5.49
N ASN A 333 -16.91 -16.04 5.30
CA ASN A 333 -16.51 -17.42 5.05
C ASN A 333 -16.17 -17.61 3.57
N ILE A 334 -14.90 -17.42 3.24
CA ILE A 334 -14.35 -17.80 1.95
C ILE A 334 -13.46 -19.01 2.16
N ASN A 335 -13.76 -20.11 1.48
CA ASN A 335 -12.97 -21.33 1.59
C ASN A 335 -11.50 -21.04 1.25
N PHE A 336 -10.59 -21.54 2.07
CA PHE A 336 -9.13 -21.45 1.89
C PHE A 336 -8.53 -20.05 2.00
N ILE A 337 -9.29 -19.01 2.35
CA ILE A 337 -8.79 -17.66 2.54
C ILE A 337 -8.97 -17.24 3.99
N ASP A 338 -7.90 -16.80 4.61
CA ASP A 338 -7.90 -16.27 5.97
C ASP A 338 -8.07 -14.76 6.01
N ARG A 339 -7.51 -14.07 5.02
CA ARG A 339 -7.51 -12.62 4.96
C ARG A 339 -7.44 -12.12 3.53
N ILE A 340 -8.22 -11.09 3.23
CA ILE A 340 -8.05 -10.26 2.04
C ILE A 340 -8.02 -8.81 2.50
N SER A 341 -7.12 -8.04 1.90
CA SER A 341 -7.12 -6.59 2.02
C SER A 341 -6.87 -5.92 0.68
N VAL A 342 -7.53 -4.80 0.48
CA VAL A 342 -7.39 -3.93 -0.69
C VAL A 342 -7.00 -2.56 -0.19
N PHE A 343 -5.92 -2.02 -0.72
CA PHE A 343 -5.52 -0.65 -0.50
C PHE A 343 -5.46 0.08 -1.84
N GLN A 344 -6.11 1.24 -1.93
CA GLN A 344 -6.08 2.06 -3.14
C GLN A 344 -5.74 3.51 -2.80
N GLU A 345 -4.88 4.11 -3.59
CA GLU A 345 -4.53 5.52 -3.54
C GLU A 345 -4.93 6.20 -4.84
N TYR A 346 -5.56 7.36 -4.72
CA TYR A 346 -6.07 8.14 -5.84
C TYR A 346 -5.39 9.50 -5.93
N ILE A 347 -5.10 9.91 -7.15
CA ILE A 347 -4.62 11.27 -7.46
C ILE A 347 -5.70 12.05 -8.22
N PRO A 348 -5.83 13.36 -7.99
CA PRO A 348 -6.65 14.20 -8.84
C PRO A 348 -5.92 14.40 -10.17
N ILE A 349 -6.62 14.15 -11.27
CA ILE A 349 -6.19 14.56 -12.60
C ILE A 349 -6.59 16.03 -12.81
N ASN A 350 -7.78 16.39 -12.30
CA ASN A 350 -8.32 17.73 -12.19
C ASN A 350 -9.36 17.78 -11.06
N ASP A 351 -10.05 18.90 -10.88
CA ASP A 351 -11.08 19.05 -9.83
C ASP A 351 -12.25 18.09 -9.97
N SER A 352 -12.50 17.57 -11.17
CA SER A 352 -13.65 16.75 -11.51
C SER A 352 -13.33 15.27 -11.65
N VAL A 353 -12.06 14.89 -11.86
CA VAL A 353 -11.64 13.52 -12.15
C VAL A 353 -10.52 13.11 -11.23
N ILE A 354 -10.68 11.95 -10.62
CA ILE A 354 -9.63 11.25 -9.88
C ILE A 354 -9.29 9.94 -10.61
N PHE A 355 -8.05 9.50 -10.47
CA PHE A 355 -7.63 8.22 -11.02
C PHE A 355 -6.75 7.46 -10.03
N LEU A 356 -6.65 6.15 -10.20
CA LEU A 356 -5.76 5.32 -9.40
C LEU A 356 -4.31 5.72 -9.64
N ASN A 357 -3.57 5.93 -8.55
CA ASN A 357 -2.12 6.07 -8.54
C ASN A 357 -1.47 4.74 -8.18
N ARG A 358 -2.06 4.05 -7.20
CA ARG A 358 -1.57 2.78 -6.70
C ARG A 358 -2.70 1.90 -6.19
N ASP A 359 -2.58 0.61 -6.44
CA ASP A 359 -3.47 -0.43 -5.95
C ASP A 359 -2.62 -1.55 -5.32
N LYS A 360 -2.97 -1.98 -4.12
CA LYS A 360 -2.36 -3.14 -3.45
C LYS A 360 -3.46 -4.11 -3.07
N PHE A 361 -3.30 -5.34 -3.50
CA PHE A 361 -4.16 -6.45 -3.14
C PHE A 361 -3.34 -7.49 -2.38
N PHE A 362 -3.85 -7.90 -1.24
CA PHE A 362 -3.21 -8.87 -0.36
C PHE A 362 -4.18 -9.99 -0.03
N ALA A 363 -3.73 -11.25 -0.07
CA ALA A 363 -4.52 -12.40 0.31
C ALA A 363 -3.66 -13.46 1.02
N ASP A 364 -4.16 -13.98 2.15
CA ASP A 364 -3.62 -15.17 2.85
C ASP A 364 -4.42 -16.40 2.42
N PHE A 365 -3.76 -17.37 1.80
CA PHE A 365 -4.34 -18.62 1.35
C PHE A 365 -3.90 -19.78 2.24
N ARG A 366 -4.82 -20.46 2.86
CA ARG A 366 -4.56 -21.68 3.63
C ARG A 366 -4.68 -22.91 2.73
N VAL A 367 -3.57 -23.59 2.49
CA VAL A 367 -3.57 -24.74 1.56
C VAL A 367 -4.18 -25.99 2.21
N LEU A 368 -3.95 -26.24 3.49
CA LEU A 368 -4.41 -27.44 4.23
C LEU A 368 -4.53 -27.14 5.73
N GLY A 369 -5.68 -27.38 6.37
CA GLY A 369 -5.91 -27.39 7.84
C GLY A 369 -5.35 -26.22 8.67
N LYS A 370 -5.70 -26.13 9.96
CA LYS A 370 -5.34 -24.97 10.82
C LYS A 370 -3.84 -24.74 11.07
N ASN A 371 -2.97 -25.72 10.86
CA ASN A 371 -1.51 -25.64 11.09
C ASN A 371 -0.69 -25.92 9.84
N SER A 372 -1.27 -25.71 8.66
CA SER A 372 -0.66 -26.02 7.38
C SER A 372 0.06 -24.84 6.76
N LEU A 373 0.74 -25.11 5.65
CA LEU A 373 1.34 -24.10 4.79
C LEU A 373 0.31 -23.03 4.42
N THR A 374 0.65 -21.79 4.67
CA THR A 374 -0.10 -20.62 4.22
C THR A 374 0.67 -19.97 3.09
N LEU A 375 -0.01 -19.68 1.99
CA LEU A 375 0.54 -18.88 0.91
C LEU A 375 0.08 -17.45 1.09
N ILE A 376 0.98 -16.51 0.91
CA ILE A 376 0.68 -15.08 0.92
C ILE A 376 0.82 -14.58 -0.50
N GLY A 377 -0.26 -14.01 -1.05
CA GLY A 377 -0.22 -13.28 -2.31
C GLY A 377 -0.19 -11.78 -2.05
N ARG A 378 0.73 -11.07 -2.69
CA ARG A 378 0.81 -9.61 -2.69
C ARG A 378 0.86 -9.12 -4.13
N LYS A 379 -0.12 -8.35 -4.54
CA LYS A 379 -0.08 -7.63 -5.83
C LYS A 379 0.01 -6.14 -5.57
N THR A 380 0.94 -5.49 -6.23
CA THR A 380 1.03 -4.02 -6.28
C THR A 380 0.94 -3.60 -7.73
N THR A 381 0.04 -2.67 -8.03
CA THR A 381 -0.08 -2.03 -9.34
C THR A 381 0.14 -0.54 -9.16
N SER A 382 0.98 0.06 -9.98
CA SER A 382 1.12 1.51 -10.08
C SER A 382 0.77 1.99 -11.49
N TYR A 383 0.21 3.19 -11.58
CA TYR A 383 -0.38 3.74 -12.79
C TYR A 383 0.33 5.03 -13.18
N LYS A 384 0.70 5.16 -14.46
CA LYS A 384 1.31 6.36 -15.04
C LYS A 384 0.68 6.69 -16.39
N ASP A 385 1.04 7.83 -16.96
CA ASP A 385 0.64 8.27 -18.29
C ASP A 385 -0.88 8.20 -18.53
N ILE A 386 -1.63 8.66 -17.55
CA ILE A 386 -3.09 8.59 -17.54
C ILE A 386 -3.66 9.60 -18.54
N VAL A 387 -4.38 9.11 -19.54
CA VAL A 387 -5.10 9.91 -20.54
C VAL A 387 -6.60 9.65 -20.40
N ILE A 388 -7.42 10.70 -20.46
CA ILE A 388 -8.87 10.61 -20.23
C ILE A 388 -9.61 11.33 -21.36
N ASN A 389 -10.68 10.71 -21.87
CA ASN A 389 -11.59 11.24 -22.87
C ASN A 389 -10.87 11.80 -24.11
N SER A 390 -9.95 11.03 -24.66
CA SER A 390 -9.15 11.38 -25.84
C SER A 390 -9.73 10.78 -27.12
N ASP A 391 -9.81 11.57 -28.18
CA ASP A 391 -10.24 11.13 -29.50
C ASP A 391 -9.29 10.10 -30.10
N SER A 392 -7.99 10.18 -29.77
CA SER A 392 -6.99 9.20 -30.21
C SER A 392 -7.30 7.79 -29.70
N LEU A 393 -7.81 7.67 -28.46
CA LEU A 393 -8.21 6.38 -27.88
C LEU A 393 -9.42 5.79 -28.60
N THR A 394 -10.36 6.62 -29.04
CA THR A 394 -11.52 6.17 -29.82
C THR A 394 -11.07 5.48 -31.11
N ASN A 395 -10.04 6.00 -31.77
CA ASN A 395 -9.49 5.39 -32.98
C ASN A 395 -8.86 4.02 -32.73
N THR A 396 -8.22 3.83 -31.57
CA THR A 396 -7.66 2.53 -31.16
C THR A 396 -8.69 1.41 -31.14
N PHE A 397 -9.96 1.74 -30.81
CA PHE A 397 -11.05 0.77 -30.70
C PHE A 397 -11.87 0.57 -31.98
N LYS A 398 -11.69 1.38 -33.03
CA LYS A 398 -12.49 1.29 -34.28
C LYS A 398 -12.39 -0.09 -34.91
N GLU A 399 -11.21 -0.68 -34.95
CA GLU A 399 -10.95 -1.97 -35.59
C GLU A 399 -11.16 -3.17 -34.65
N GLN A 400 -11.32 -2.93 -33.35
CA GLN A 400 -11.52 -4.00 -32.39
C GLN A 400 -12.93 -4.58 -32.48
N ARG A 401 -13.04 -5.86 -32.84
CA ARG A 401 -14.33 -6.55 -33.03
C ARG A 401 -14.88 -7.20 -31.76
N ILE A 402 -14.03 -7.58 -30.83
CA ILE A 402 -14.39 -8.25 -29.56
C ILE A 402 -14.24 -7.30 -28.37
N GLU A 403 -14.92 -7.59 -27.25
CA GLU A 403 -14.92 -6.73 -26.07
C GLU A 403 -13.52 -6.58 -25.48
N GLU A 404 -12.75 -7.64 -25.41
CA GLU A 404 -11.44 -7.64 -24.77
C GLU A 404 -10.36 -8.16 -25.71
N VAL A 405 -9.25 -7.42 -25.83
CA VAL A 405 -8.05 -7.78 -26.59
C VAL A 405 -6.82 -7.62 -25.71
N VAL A 406 -6.09 -8.71 -25.52
CA VAL A 406 -4.79 -8.71 -24.85
C VAL A 406 -3.73 -9.09 -25.89
N LYS A 407 -2.74 -8.22 -26.08
CA LYS A 407 -1.57 -8.46 -26.91
C LYS A 407 -0.32 -8.54 -26.06
N THR A 408 0.65 -9.31 -26.53
CA THR A 408 1.99 -9.38 -25.94
C THR A 408 3.00 -9.05 -27.03
N GLU A 409 3.84 -8.07 -26.77
CA GLU A 409 4.91 -7.71 -27.72
C GLU A 409 5.92 -8.84 -27.85
N LYS A 410 6.33 -9.13 -29.11
CA LYS A 410 7.30 -10.20 -29.38
C LYS A 410 8.69 -9.90 -28.81
N SER A 411 9.03 -8.64 -28.60
CA SER A 411 10.27 -8.19 -27.97
C SER A 411 10.16 -8.21 -26.45
N VAL A 412 9.81 -9.36 -25.87
CA VAL A 412 9.90 -9.54 -24.42
C VAL A 412 11.32 -9.24 -23.99
N VAL A 413 11.50 -8.20 -23.20
CA VAL A 413 12.80 -7.77 -22.69
C VAL A 413 13.49 -8.96 -22.05
N LYS A 414 14.61 -9.40 -22.65
CA LYS A 414 15.45 -10.44 -22.05
C LYS A 414 15.85 -9.97 -20.66
N ASN A 415 15.62 -10.80 -19.69
CA ASN A 415 15.73 -10.72 -18.24
C ASN A 415 17.03 -10.10 -17.69
N SER A 416 17.44 -8.91 -18.10
CA SER A 416 18.52 -8.21 -17.43
C SER A 416 17.92 -7.27 -16.37
N ASP A 417 18.37 -7.37 -15.14
CA ASP A 417 17.94 -6.50 -14.05
C ASP A 417 18.15 -5.02 -14.36
N SER A 418 19.13 -4.68 -15.21
CA SER A 418 19.40 -3.33 -15.69
C SER A 418 18.30 -2.81 -16.62
N ALA A 419 17.73 -3.63 -17.50
CA ALA A 419 16.61 -3.23 -18.36
C ALA A 419 15.36 -2.98 -17.52
N TRP A 420 15.08 -3.84 -16.53
CA TRP A 420 13.96 -3.66 -15.62
C TRP A 420 14.08 -2.46 -14.72
N ALA A 421 15.29 -2.02 -14.35
CA ALA A 421 15.49 -0.81 -13.53
C ALA A 421 14.85 0.45 -14.17
N ASN A 422 14.84 0.53 -15.50
CA ASN A 422 14.23 1.65 -16.23
C ASN A 422 12.72 1.47 -16.48
N LEU A 423 12.21 0.25 -16.46
CA LEU A 423 10.79 -0.05 -16.70
C LEU A 423 9.95 0.03 -15.44
N ARG A 424 10.56 -0.11 -14.27
CA ARG A 424 9.84 -0.01 -12.99
C ARG A 424 9.39 1.41 -12.73
N HIS A 425 8.16 1.55 -12.27
CA HIS A 425 7.63 2.86 -11.85
C HIS A 425 8.29 3.39 -10.59
N ASP A 426 8.72 2.48 -9.70
CA ASP A 426 9.44 2.80 -8.47
C ASP A 426 10.72 1.96 -8.38
N THR A 427 11.74 2.47 -7.71
CA THR A 427 12.95 1.72 -7.41
C THR A 427 12.64 0.57 -6.45
N LEU A 428 13.32 -0.57 -6.63
CA LEU A 428 13.19 -1.69 -5.71
C LEU A 428 13.60 -1.30 -4.30
N SER A 429 12.78 -1.61 -3.32
CA SER A 429 13.13 -1.52 -1.91
C SER A 429 14.29 -2.47 -1.56
N ARG A 430 14.87 -2.30 -0.38
CA ARG A 430 15.89 -3.22 0.13
C ARG A 430 15.36 -4.66 0.23
N ASN A 431 14.12 -4.80 0.69
CA ASN A 431 13.45 -6.10 0.80
C ASN A 431 13.18 -6.72 -0.56
N ASP A 432 12.71 -5.94 -1.54
CA ASP A 432 12.53 -6.44 -2.89
C ASP A 432 13.83 -7.03 -3.44
N LYS A 433 14.95 -6.31 -3.31
CA LYS A 433 16.27 -6.79 -3.77
C LYS A 433 16.67 -8.10 -3.07
N ALA A 434 16.39 -8.23 -1.78
CA ALA A 434 16.66 -9.47 -1.03
C ALA A 434 15.79 -10.63 -1.55
N ILE A 435 14.52 -10.39 -1.86
CA ILE A 435 13.60 -11.38 -2.46
C ILE A 435 14.16 -11.88 -3.79
N TYR A 436 14.55 -10.97 -4.70
CA TYR A 436 15.15 -11.34 -5.99
C TYR A 436 16.39 -12.22 -5.82
N THR A 437 17.32 -11.78 -4.97
CA THR A 437 18.56 -12.50 -4.71
C THR A 437 18.29 -13.90 -4.12
N THR A 438 17.30 -14.00 -3.23
CA THR A 438 16.92 -15.27 -2.61
C THR A 438 16.31 -16.23 -3.63
N ILE A 439 15.39 -15.75 -4.47
CA ILE A 439 14.79 -16.56 -5.53
C ILE A 439 15.86 -17.05 -6.51
N ASP A 440 16.76 -16.18 -6.97
CA ASP A 440 17.82 -16.55 -7.91
C ASP A 440 18.74 -17.63 -7.32
N LYS A 441 19.20 -17.47 -6.09
CA LYS A 441 19.98 -18.50 -5.38
C LYS A 441 19.24 -19.84 -5.25
N LEU A 442 17.95 -19.81 -4.95
CA LEU A 442 17.12 -21.00 -4.83
C LEU A 442 17.00 -21.73 -6.17
N MET A 443 16.78 -20.98 -7.26
CA MET A 443 16.61 -21.55 -8.59
C MET A 443 17.88 -22.24 -9.14
N GLU A 444 19.06 -21.80 -8.72
CA GLU A 444 20.36 -22.39 -9.09
C GLU A 444 20.62 -23.75 -8.41
N MET A 445 19.88 -24.08 -7.33
CA MET A 445 20.14 -25.31 -6.57
C MET A 445 19.50 -26.54 -7.17
N PRO A 446 20.27 -27.60 -7.53
CA PRO A 446 19.72 -28.81 -8.14
C PRO A 446 18.70 -29.54 -7.26
N LYS A 447 18.88 -29.48 -5.93
CA LYS A 447 17.95 -30.08 -4.96
C LYS A 447 16.62 -29.34 -4.93
N PHE A 448 16.64 -28.01 -5.15
CA PHE A 448 15.44 -27.20 -5.20
C PHE A 448 14.62 -27.47 -6.47
N GLN A 449 15.26 -27.73 -7.60
CA GLN A 449 14.58 -28.12 -8.83
C GLN A 449 13.83 -29.45 -8.69
N LYS A 450 14.38 -30.43 -7.93
CA LYS A 450 13.68 -31.65 -7.59
C LYS A 450 12.50 -31.43 -6.65
N LEU A 451 12.65 -30.51 -5.68
CA LEU A 451 11.56 -30.11 -4.79
C LEU A 451 10.43 -29.42 -5.53
N GLN A 452 10.74 -28.60 -6.54
CA GLN A 452 9.73 -27.97 -7.40
C GLN A 452 8.73 -28.97 -7.96
N THR A 453 9.21 -30.14 -8.43
CA THR A 453 8.35 -31.20 -8.97
C THR A 453 7.36 -31.72 -7.92
N ASN A 454 7.80 -31.87 -6.68
CA ASN A 454 6.95 -32.35 -5.58
C ASN A 454 5.99 -31.24 -5.10
N LEU A 455 6.45 -29.99 -5.02
CA LEU A 455 5.58 -28.85 -4.68
C LEU A 455 4.55 -28.59 -5.79
N LYS A 456 4.91 -28.76 -7.05
CA LYS A 456 3.97 -28.75 -8.17
C LYS A 456 2.81 -29.71 -7.93
N PHE A 457 3.10 -30.93 -7.52
CA PHE A 457 2.09 -31.91 -7.20
C PHE A 457 1.25 -31.51 -5.97
N LEU A 458 1.89 -31.04 -4.91
CA LEU A 458 1.19 -30.64 -3.67
C LEU A 458 0.26 -29.43 -3.90
N VAL A 459 0.71 -28.42 -4.63
CA VAL A 459 -0.07 -27.19 -4.87
C VAL A 459 -1.04 -27.35 -6.04
N GLY A 460 -0.60 -27.99 -7.12
CA GLY A 460 -1.39 -28.17 -8.33
C GLY A 460 -2.33 -29.35 -8.30
N GLY A 461 -2.08 -30.27 -7.40
CA GLY A 461 -2.87 -31.50 -7.32
C GLY A 461 -2.51 -32.55 -8.37
N TYR A 462 -1.81 -32.17 -9.45
CA TYR A 462 -1.57 -33.03 -10.60
C TYR A 462 -0.12 -33.46 -10.72
N ARG A 463 0.11 -34.71 -11.12
CA ARG A 463 1.44 -35.26 -11.41
C ARG A 463 1.47 -35.94 -12.78
N ASN A 464 2.39 -35.50 -13.60
CA ASN A 464 2.63 -36.13 -14.90
C ASN A 464 3.49 -37.39 -14.75
N ILE A 465 3.03 -38.50 -15.29
CA ILE A 465 3.73 -39.77 -15.38
C ILE A 465 3.81 -40.15 -16.87
N GLY A 466 4.92 -39.77 -17.50
CA GLY A 466 5.07 -39.94 -18.95
C GLY A 466 4.04 -39.13 -19.74
N LYS A 467 3.16 -39.81 -20.47
CA LYS A 467 2.07 -39.25 -21.26
C LYS A 467 0.75 -39.14 -20.50
N LEU A 468 0.71 -39.65 -19.27
CA LEU A 468 -0.46 -39.63 -18.40
C LEU A 468 -0.29 -38.56 -17.32
N GLU A 469 -1.42 -38.11 -16.78
CA GLU A 469 -1.53 -37.19 -15.66
C GLU A 469 -2.48 -37.77 -14.60
N ILE A 470 -2.03 -37.85 -13.37
CA ILE A 470 -2.86 -38.25 -12.22
C ILE A 470 -3.14 -37.06 -11.31
N GLY A 471 -4.36 -36.97 -10.82
CA GLY A 471 -4.81 -35.89 -9.93
C GLY A 471 -6.16 -35.34 -10.36
N PRO A 472 -6.70 -34.38 -9.57
CA PRO A 472 -6.01 -33.73 -8.46
C PRO A 472 -6.11 -34.54 -7.17
N TRP A 473 -4.99 -34.67 -6.45
CA TRP A 473 -4.91 -35.50 -5.23
C TRP A 473 -5.88 -35.06 -4.12
N PHE A 474 -6.19 -33.77 -4.04
CA PHE A 474 -7.12 -33.24 -3.03
C PHE A 474 -8.58 -33.67 -3.25
N ASN A 475 -8.91 -34.25 -4.40
CA ASN A 475 -10.20 -34.85 -4.68
C ASN A 475 -10.22 -36.38 -4.41
N TRP A 476 -9.06 -36.97 -4.10
CA TRP A 476 -8.98 -38.43 -3.89
C TRP A 476 -9.78 -38.92 -2.70
N VAL A 477 -9.89 -38.11 -1.66
CA VAL A 477 -10.68 -38.40 -0.49
C VAL A 477 -11.56 -37.21 -0.17
N SER A 478 -12.85 -37.37 -0.19
CA SER A 478 -13.83 -36.41 0.31
C SER A 478 -14.81 -37.14 1.26
N ALA A 479 -15.27 -36.41 2.27
CA ALA A 479 -16.27 -36.93 3.19
C ALA A 479 -17.29 -35.85 3.49
N ASP A 480 -18.54 -36.18 3.45
CA ASP A 480 -19.64 -35.35 3.94
C ASP A 480 -20.56 -36.17 4.88
N THR A 481 -21.37 -35.46 5.65
CA THR A 481 -22.26 -36.07 6.65
C THR A 481 -23.42 -36.85 6.06
N VAL A 482 -23.73 -36.66 4.78
CA VAL A 482 -24.87 -37.25 4.07
C VAL A 482 -24.43 -38.44 3.23
N GLN A 483 -23.34 -38.31 2.47
CA GLN A 483 -22.86 -39.34 1.53
C GLN A 483 -21.74 -40.20 2.11
N GLY A 484 -21.20 -39.84 3.27
CA GLY A 484 -20.06 -40.56 3.87
C GLY A 484 -18.74 -40.28 3.16
N THR A 485 -17.80 -41.25 3.21
CA THR A 485 -16.49 -41.11 2.59
C THR A 485 -16.52 -41.52 1.13
N ARG A 486 -16.10 -40.60 0.24
CA ARG A 486 -15.96 -40.82 -1.19
C ARG A 486 -14.49 -40.91 -1.57
N LEU A 487 -14.11 -41.95 -2.29
CA LEU A 487 -12.81 -42.08 -2.92
C LEU A 487 -12.95 -41.83 -4.41
N ARG A 488 -12.08 -40.97 -4.97
CA ARG A 488 -12.06 -40.64 -6.39
C ARG A 488 -10.63 -40.68 -6.91
N PHE A 489 -10.42 -41.33 -8.03
CA PHE A 489 -9.13 -41.41 -8.71
C PHE A 489 -9.28 -40.89 -10.12
N ASP A 490 -8.63 -39.75 -10.41
CA ASP A 490 -8.67 -39.12 -11.74
C ASP A 490 -7.37 -39.42 -12.48
N LEU A 491 -7.50 -40.00 -13.66
CA LEU A 491 -6.43 -40.25 -14.62
C LEU A 491 -6.75 -39.56 -15.93
N GLY A 492 -5.83 -38.74 -16.41
CA GLY A 492 -5.94 -38.00 -17.66
C GLY A 492 -4.75 -38.19 -18.58
N THR A 493 -4.85 -37.71 -19.79
CA THR A 493 -3.75 -37.60 -20.73
C THR A 493 -3.16 -36.18 -20.72
N ASN A 494 -1.86 -36.04 -20.79
CA ASN A 494 -1.21 -34.74 -20.86
C ASN A 494 -0.85 -34.33 -22.29
N LYS A 495 -0.44 -33.09 -22.47
CA LYS A 495 -0.08 -32.49 -23.79
C LYS A 495 1.00 -33.27 -24.56
N LYS A 496 1.77 -34.17 -23.91
CA LYS A 496 2.80 -34.98 -24.56
C LYS A 496 2.23 -36.17 -25.37
N LEU A 497 0.94 -36.48 -25.17
CA LEU A 497 0.29 -37.57 -25.90
C LEU A 497 -0.02 -37.15 -27.37
N PHE A 498 -0.27 -35.85 -27.59
CA PHE A 498 -0.73 -35.30 -28.84
C PHE A 498 0.35 -34.47 -29.58
N LYS A 499 1.61 -34.66 -29.22
CA LYS A 499 2.76 -34.06 -29.92
C LYS A 499 3.32 -35.02 -30.95
#